data_7a156bbc275dbb39ecd97e2bb1719788
#
_entry.id   7a156bbc275dbb39ecd97e2bb1719788
#
_cell.length_a   1.000
_cell.length_b   1.000
_cell.length_c   1.000
_cell.angle_alpha   90.00
_cell.angle_beta   90.00
_cell.angle_gamma   90.00
#
_symmetry.space_group_name_H-M   'P 1'
#
loop_
_entity.id
_entity.type
_entity.pdbx_description
1 polymer ?
#
loop_
_entity_poly.entity_id
_entity_poly.type
_entity_poly.pdbx_seq_one_letter_code
_entity_poly.pdbx_strand_id
1 'polypeptide(L)'
;MLFRSSGMDGWPQNSDPRSFWQTPVDVAAAKLLAVLREERPQVVMTYNDFGFYGHPDHIQAHRITMAAVAQLDYEPTVYFNAIPKAVFAEFRARRREAAIAKGEVVEEDDGVDFGTPDEQIAAAIDISTVNGLKFDALSAHASQITEESHWMRMGREGFMNTMRTEWFVRATNPHGLEGVVTDLFAGYR
;
A
#
# COMPACT_ATOMS: atom_id res chain seq x y z
N MET A 1 10.94 6.40 19.94
CA MET A 1 10.12 7.62 19.77
C MET A 1 9.02 7.25 18.82
N LEU A 2 7.76 7.38 19.25
CA LEU A 2 6.61 7.15 18.40
C LEU A 2 6.37 8.43 17.58
N PHE A 3 6.34 8.32 16.27
CA PHE A 3 5.94 9.42 15.40
C PHE A 3 4.42 9.62 15.49
N ARG A 4 3.95 10.85 15.32
CA ARG A 4 2.53 11.14 15.18
C ARG A 4 2.16 11.10 13.71
N SER A 5 0.94 10.67 13.40
CA SER A 5 0.40 10.78 12.05
C SER A 5 0.43 12.24 11.59
N SER A 6 0.79 12.43 10.34
CA SER A 6 0.89 13.75 9.72
C SER A 6 -0.46 14.25 9.17
N GLY A 7 -1.49 13.40 9.16
CA GLY A 7 -2.75 13.69 8.48
C GLY A 7 -2.62 13.71 6.96
N MET A 8 -3.71 14.02 6.27
CA MET A 8 -3.71 14.17 4.82
C MET A 8 -2.94 15.43 4.40
N ASP A 9 -2.53 15.46 3.14
CA ASP A 9 -1.85 16.60 2.56
C ASP A 9 -2.68 17.89 2.75
N GLY A 10 -1.98 18.98 3.08
CA GLY A 10 -2.61 20.27 3.37
C GLY A 10 -3.19 20.40 4.78
N TRP A 11 -3.19 19.36 5.61
CA TRP A 11 -3.70 19.47 6.98
C TRP A 11 -2.67 20.13 7.93
N PRO A 12 -3.13 20.84 8.98
CA PRO A 12 -2.23 21.53 9.93
C PRO A 12 -1.20 20.59 10.57
N GLN A 13 -1.51 19.31 10.73
CA GLN A 13 -0.62 18.30 11.28
C GLN A 13 0.64 18.10 10.43
N ASN A 14 0.61 18.42 9.13
CA ASN A 14 1.79 18.33 8.27
C ASN A 14 2.92 19.25 8.77
N SER A 15 2.60 20.34 9.44
CA SER A 15 3.57 21.30 10.00
C SER A 15 3.97 21.03 11.46
N ASP A 16 3.37 20.03 12.14
CA ASP A 16 3.74 19.67 13.51
C ASP A 16 5.15 19.03 13.49
N PRO A 17 6.15 19.60 14.20
CA PRO A 17 7.51 19.05 14.23
C PRO A 17 7.59 17.63 14.82
N ARG A 18 6.54 17.15 15.46
CA ARG A 18 6.44 15.78 16.00
C ARG A 18 5.81 14.81 15.02
N SER A 19 5.33 15.30 13.85
CA SER A 19 4.72 14.46 12.83
C SER A 19 5.78 13.60 12.12
N PHE A 20 5.34 12.48 11.58
CA PHE A 20 6.21 11.59 10.83
C PHE A 20 6.75 12.25 9.55
N TRP A 21 5.94 13.06 8.90
CA TRP A 21 6.33 13.85 7.73
C TRP A 21 7.50 14.80 7.96
N GLN A 22 7.54 15.44 9.16
CA GLN A 22 8.60 16.38 9.52
C GLN A 22 9.87 15.69 10.04
N THR A 23 9.84 14.38 10.24
CA THR A 23 11.03 13.65 10.70
C THR A 23 12.06 13.58 9.57
N PRO A 24 13.32 13.99 9.80
CA PRO A 24 14.38 13.83 8.81
C PRO A 24 14.51 12.37 8.36
N VAL A 25 14.60 12.17 7.03
CA VAL A 25 14.61 10.83 6.42
C VAL A 25 15.76 9.98 6.95
N ASP A 26 16.95 10.56 7.09
CA ASP A 26 18.15 9.89 7.61
C ASP A 26 17.96 9.39 9.06
N VAL A 27 17.31 10.20 9.91
CA VAL A 27 17.02 9.84 11.30
C VAL A 27 16.05 8.66 11.39
N ALA A 28 15.00 8.67 10.57
CA ALA A 28 14.02 7.59 10.57
C ALA A 28 14.56 6.34 9.84
N ALA A 29 15.29 6.52 8.73
CA ALA A 29 15.92 5.44 7.99
C ALA A 29 16.97 4.68 8.83
N ALA A 30 17.72 5.37 9.68
CA ALA A 30 18.67 4.71 10.57
C ALA A 30 18.01 3.69 11.52
N LYS A 31 16.78 3.98 11.98
CA LYS A 31 16.03 3.04 12.83
C LYS A 31 15.55 1.83 12.05
N LEU A 32 15.03 2.04 10.84
CA LEU A 32 14.62 0.94 9.97
C LEU A 32 15.82 0.11 9.54
N LEU A 33 16.94 0.75 9.22
CA LEU A 33 18.19 0.08 8.84
C LEU A 33 18.69 -0.88 9.93
N ALA A 34 18.58 -0.50 11.21
CA ALA A 34 18.94 -1.38 12.32
C ALA A 34 18.11 -2.68 12.30
N VAL A 35 16.78 -2.55 12.10
CA VAL A 35 15.87 -3.70 11.97
C VAL A 35 16.20 -4.53 10.73
N LEU A 36 16.38 -3.89 9.57
CA LEU A 36 16.70 -4.61 8.33
C LEU A 36 18.02 -5.38 8.41
N ARG A 37 19.01 -4.84 9.12
CA ARG A 37 20.30 -5.52 9.35
C ARG A 37 20.18 -6.72 10.30
N GLU A 38 19.34 -6.61 11.32
CA GLU A 38 19.07 -7.68 12.27
C GLU A 38 18.28 -8.82 11.62
N GLU A 39 17.16 -8.50 10.97
CA GLU A 39 16.24 -9.49 10.40
C GLU A 39 16.68 -10.04 9.05
N ARG A 40 17.51 -9.30 8.30
CA ARG A 40 17.97 -9.62 6.93
C ARG A 40 16.85 -10.12 6.02
N PRO A 41 15.74 -9.38 5.87
CA PRO A 41 14.60 -9.85 5.09
C PRO A 41 14.97 -10.03 3.62
N GLN A 42 14.45 -11.10 3.01
CA GLN A 42 14.58 -11.36 1.57
C GLN A 42 13.67 -10.45 0.75
N VAL A 43 12.52 -10.10 1.31
CA VAL A 43 11.49 -9.27 0.68
C VAL A 43 11.14 -8.11 1.60
N VAL A 44 11.10 -6.91 1.04
CA VAL A 44 10.64 -5.70 1.71
C VAL A 44 9.46 -5.13 0.93
N MET A 45 8.36 -4.79 1.61
CA MET A 45 7.21 -4.15 0.99
C MET A 45 7.02 -2.74 1.55
N THR A 46 6.75 -1.79 0.68
CA THR A 46 6.46 -0.41 1.04
C THR A 46 5.52 0.24 0.01
N TYR A 47 5.22 1.52 0.19
CA TYR A 47 4.47 2.31 -0.78
C TYR A 47 5.37 2.73 -1.96
N ASN A 48 4.75 3.14 -3.07
CA ASN A 48 5.44 3.83 -4.15
C ASN A 48 5.83 5.26 -3.71
N ASP A 49 6.54 5.98 -4.56
CA ASP A 49 7.04 7.34 -4.32
C ASP A 49 5.93 8.38 -4.10
N PHE A 50 4.76 8.12 -4.64
CA PHE A 50 3.54 8.93 -4.45
C PHE A 50 2.76 8.54 -3.18
N GLY A 51 3.12 7.47 -2.45
CA GLY A 51 2.43 7.03 -1.24
C GLY A 51 1.04 6.47 -1.50
N PHE A 52 0.85 5.81 -2.63
CA PHE A 52 -0.37 5.18 -3.12
C PHE A 52 -1.49 6.17 -3.51
N TYR A 53 -1.90 7.05 -2.61
CA TYR A 53 -2.94 8.09 -2.84
C TYR A 53 -2.52 9.47 -2.31
N GLY A 54 -1.23 9.73 -2.20
CA GLY A 54 -0.69 11.03 -1.82
C GLY A 54 -0.63 11.29 -0.30
N HIS A 55 -0.82 10.26 0.55
CA HIS A 55 -0.73 10.46 1.99
C HIS A 55 0.72 10.75 2.42
N PRO A 56 0.99 11.85 3.16
CA PRO A 56 2.36 12.22 3.54
C PRO A 56 3.12 11.12 4.29
N ASP A 57 2.47 10.40 5.22
CA ASP A 57 3.11 9.31 5.95
C ASP A 57 3.47 8.12 5.04
N HIS A 58 2.71 7.87 3.97
CA HIS A 58 3.01 6.81 3.01
C HIS A 58 4.21 7.20 2.14
N ILE A 59 4.26 8.45 1.68
CA ILE A 59 5.41 9.00 0.94
C ILE A 59 6.66 8.95 1.82
N GLN A 60 6.54 9.31 3.09
CA GLN A 60 7.64 9.27 4.04
C GLN A 60 8.12 7.83 4.30
N ALA A 61 7.18 6.87 4.43
CA ALA A 61 7.51 5.46 4.57
C ALA A 61 8.30 4.94 3.35
N HIS A 62 7.90 5.32 2.13
CA HIS A 62 8.66 5.02 0.92
C HIS A 62 10.09 5.58 1.00
N ARG A 63 10.24 6.89 1.27
CA ARG A 63 11.55 7.56 1.34
C ARG A 63 12.49 6.91 2.34
N ILE A 64 11.98 6.61 3.52
CA ILE A 64 12.72 5.99 4.61
C ILE A 64 13.14 4.56 4.24
N THR A 65 12.23 3.78 3.65
CA THR A 65 12.52 2.40 3.25
C THR A 65 13.60 2.37 2.17
N MET A 66 13.48 3.19 1.14
CA MET A 66 14.49 3.23 0.07
C MET A 66 15.84 3.72 0.58
N ALA A 67 15.85 4.73 1.48
CA ALA A 67 17.09 5.23 2.09
C ALA A 67 17.76 4.19 3.02
N ALA A 68 16.98 3.35 3.70
CA ALA A 68 17.51 2.28 4.54
C ALA A 68 18.04 1.11 3.69
N VAL A 69 17.27 0.67 2.69
CA VAL A 69 17.66 -0.43 1.78
C VAL A 69 18.97 -0.09 1.05
N ALA A 70 19.14 1.15 0.60
CA ALA A 70 20.37 1.58 -0.07
C ALA A 70 21.66 1.49 0.78
N GLN A 71 21.53 1.29 2.09
CA GLN A 71 22.65 1.17 3.04
C GLN A 71 22.88 -0.28 3.51
N LEU A 72 22.17 -1.25 2.95
CA LEU A 72 22.38 -2.67 3.25
C LEU A 72 23.61 -3.22 2.51
N ASP A 73 24.22 -4.25 3.08
CA ASP A 73 25.31 -5.03 2.48
C ASP A 73 24.81 -6.19 1.60
N TYR A 74 23.49 -6.27 1.40
CA TYR A 74 22.78 -7.21 0.52
C TYR A 74 21.61 -6.49 -0.13
N GLU A 75 21.06 -7.05 -1.20
CA GLU A 75 19.93 -6.47 -1.94
C GLU A 75 18.67 -7.33 -1.73
N PRO A 76 17.67 -6.87 -0.94
CA PRO A 76 16.37 -7.53 -0.88
C PRO A 76 15.56 -7.24 -2.16
N THR A 77 14.60 -8.10 -2.48
CA THR A 77 13.56 -7.72 -3.45
C THR A 77 12.61 -6.74 -2.77
N VAL A 78 12.55 -5.52 -3.30
CA VAL A 78 11.62 -4.48 -2.80
C VAL A 78 10.40 -4.43 -3.71
N TYR A 79 9.22 -4.50 -3.09
CA TYR A 79 7.94 -4.34 -3.78
C TYR A 79 7.19 -3.12 -3.28
N PHE A 80 6.58 -2.39 -4.21
CA PHE A 80 5.60 -1.34 -3.93
C PHE A 80 4.21 -1.89 -4.12
N ASN A 81 3.31 -1.63 -3.17
CA ASN A 81 1.90 -1.95 -3.34
C ASN A 81 1.31 -1.17 -4.52
N ALA A 82 0.45 -1.81 -5.28
CA ALA A 82 -0.12 -1.28 -6.50
C ALA A 82 -1.57 -1.74 -6.69
N ILE A 83 -2.30 -1.04 -7.55
CA ILE A 83 -3.55 -1.51 -8.15
C ILE A 83 -3.43 -1.29 -9.66
N PRO A 84 -3.57 -2.31 -10.51
CA PRO A 84 -3.56 -2.12 -11.96
C PRO A 84 -4.64 -1.13 -12.40
N LYS A 85 -4.35 -0.29 -13.39
CA LYS A 85 -5.33 0.70 -13.90
C LYS A 85 -6.62 0.05 -14.36
N ALA A 86 -6.55 -1.08 -15.04
CA ALA A 86 -7.72 -1.82 -15.48
C ALA A 86 -8.59 -2.27 -14.29
N VAL A 87 -7.98 -2.80 -13.23
CA VAL A 87 -8.68 -3.23 -12.00
C VAL A 87 -9.28 -2.04 -11.26
N PHE A 88 -8.56 -0.93 -11.19
CA PHE A 88 -9.06 0.29 -10.55
C PHE A 88 -10.27 0.86 -11.29
N ALA A 89 -10.22 0.92 -12.62
CA ALA A 89 -11.33 1.36 -13.46
C ALA A 89 -12.57 0.47 -13.29
N GLU A 90 -12.39 -0.86 -13.25
CA GLU A 90 -13.48 -1.81 -13.01
C GLU A 90 -14.11 -1.62 -11.62
N PHE A 91 -13.30 -1.43 -10.58
CA PHE A 91 -13.77 -1.16 -9.24
C PHE A 91 -14.61 0.13 -9.17
N ARG A 92 -14.16 1.20 -9.83
CA ARG A 92 -14.91 2.46 -9.91
C ARG A 92 -16.24 2.29 -10.64
N ALA A 93 -16.24 1.57 -11.77
CA ALA A 93 -17.46 1.30 -12.53
C ALA A 93 -18.50 0.54 -11.69
N ARG A 94 -18.09 -0.53 -11.01
CA ARG A 94 -18.96 -1.31 -10.10
C ARG A 94 -19.50 -0.49 -8.94
N ARG A 95 -18.64 0.36 -8.33
CA ARG A 95 -19.07 1.27 -7.25
C ARG A 95 -20.14 2.24 -7.74
N ARG A 96 -19.94 2.83 -8.93
CA ARG A 96 -20.90 3.73 -9.57
C ARG A 96 -22.24 3.05 -9.87
N GLU A 97 -22.21 1.86 -10.45
CA GLU A 97 -23.41 1.07 -10.73
C GLU A 97 -24.18 0.74 -9.44
N ALA A 98 -23.47 0.34 -8.39
CA ALA A 98 -24.08 0.04 -7.09
C ALA A 98 -24.72 1.28 -6.45
N ALA A 99 -24.12 2.45 -6.54
CA ALA A 99 -24.66 3.72 -6.06
C ALA A 99 -25.94 4.11 -6.84
N ILE A 100 -25.91 4.00 -8.17
CA ILE A 100 -27.10 4.25 -9.03
C ILE A 100 -28.25 3.30 -8.65
N ALA A 101 -27.97 2.02 -8.47
CA ALA A 101 -28.97 1.02 -8.13
C ALA A 101 -29.66 1.28 -6.78
N LYS A 102 -28.94 1.93 -5.84
CA LYS A 102 -29.44 2.34 -4.53
C LYS A 102 -30.09 3.72 -4.50
N GLY A 103 -30.06 4.47 -5.62
CA GLY A 103 -30.53 5.86 -5.67
C GLY A 103 -29.63 6.83 -4.88
N GLU A 104 -28.38 6.45 -4.62
CA GLU A 104 -27.39 7.30 -3.95
C GLU A 104 -26.84 8.32 -4.94
N VAL A 105 -26.39 9.47 -4.42
CA VAL A 105 -25.70 10.48 -5.24
C VAL A 105 -24.38 9.88 -5.69
N VAL A 106 -24.20 9.80 -7.00
CA VAL A 106 -22.90 9.42 -7.57
C VAL A 106 -21.98 10.64 -7.45
N GLU A 107 -20.97 10.56 -6.61
CA GLU A 107 -19.92 11.58 -6.57
C GLU A 107 -19.29 11.69 -7.95
N GLU A 108 -19.12 12.93 -8.41
CA GLU A 108 -18.38 13.20 -9.64
C GLU A 108 -16.97 12.63 -9.47
N ASP A 109 -16.45 12.08 -10.57
CA ASP A 109 -15.08 11.61 -10.63
C ASP A 109 -14.12 12.77 -10.35
N ASP A 110 -13.41 12.73 -9.23
CA ASP A 110 -12.41 13.73 -8.87
C ASP A 110 -11.19 13.74 -9.81
N GLY A 111 -11.19 12.87 -10.82
CA GLY A 111 -10.12 12.73 -11.82
C GLY A 111 -8.84 12.11 -11.28
N VAL A 112 -8.81 11.70 -10.02
CA VAL A 112 -7.62 11.09 -9.42
C VAL A 112 -7.51 9.63 -9.84
N ASP A 113 -6.50 9.33 -10.65
CA ASP A 113 -6.16 7.96 -11.07
C ASP A 113 -5.04 7.41 -10.17
N PHE A 114 -5.41 6.60 -9.21
CA PHE A 114 -4.45 5.90 -8.34
C PHE A 114 -3.95 4.60 -8.98
N GLY A 115 -4.41 4.26 -10.18
CA GLY A 115 -4.03 3.04 -10.87
C GLY A 115 -2.58 3.07 -11.34
N THR A 116 -1.87 1.98 -11.12
CA THR A 116 -0.55 1.74 -11.68
C THR A 116 -0.69 1.22 -13.12
N PRO A 117 0.10 1.69 -14.09
CA PRO A 117 0.11 1.13 -15.44
C PRO A 117 0.27 -0.38 -15.40
N ASP A 118 -0.57 -1.12 -16.14
CA ASP A 118 -0.64 -2.59 -16.06
C ASP A 118 0.69 -3.25 -16.41
N GLU A 119 1.47 -2.64 -17.30
CA GLU A 119 2.82 -3.10 -17.70
C GLU A 119 3.88 -2.97 -16.60
N GLN A 120 3.62 -2.20 -15.55
CA GLN A 120 4.50 -2.06 -14.39
C GLN A 120 4.22 -3.10 -13.30
N ILE A 121 3.10 -3.81 -13.41
CA ILE A 121 2.77 -4.86 -12.44
C ILE A 121 3.74 -6.02 -12.60
N ALA A 122 4.44 -6.34 -11.53
CA ALA A 122 5.46 -7.39 -11.49
C ALA A 122 5.12 -8.54 -10.54
N ALA A 123 4.09 -8.40 -9.72
CA ALA A 123 3.56 -9.50 -8.92
C ALA A 123 2.05 -9.39 -8.76
N ALA A 124 1.37 -10.55 -8.79
CA ALA A 124 -0.07 -10.70 -8.56
C ALA A 124 -0.29 -11.90 -7.63
N ILE A 125 -0.56 -11.62 -6.36
CA ILE A 125 -0.63 -12.63 -5.30
C ILE A 125 -2.09 -12.97 -5.01
N ASP A 126 -2.48 -14.22 -5.25
CA ASP A 126 -3.80 -14.72 -4.85
C ASP A 126 -3.86 -14.84 -3.30
N ILE A 127 -4.71 -14.02 -2.71
CA ILE A 127 -4.97 -14.00 -1.26
C ILE A 127 -6.34 -14.57 -0.92
N SER A 128 -7.04 -15.21 -1.86
CA SER A 128 -8.42 -15.67 -1.68
C SER A 128 -8.62 -16.62 -0.49
N THR A 129 -7.58 -17.35 -0.09
CA THR A 129 -7.62 -18.25 1.07
C THR A 129 -7.40 -17.54 2.42
N VAL A 130 -6.87 -16.30 2.41
CA VAL A 130 -6.51 -15.54 3.63
C VAL A 130 -7.16 -14.16 3.69
N ASN A 131 -7.93 -13.75 2.68
CA ASN A 131 -8.54 -12.42 2.63
C ASN A 131 -9.57 -12.18 3.74
N GLY A 132 -10.14 -13.25 4.32
CA GLY A 132 -10.94 -13.15 5.54
C GLY A 132 -10.12 -12.66 6.74
N LEU A 133 -8.87 -13.14 6.91
CA LEU A 133 -7.96 -12.65 7.94
C LEU A 133 -7.55 -11.19 7.68
N LYS A 134 -7.40 -10.82 6.40
CA LYS A 134 -7.15 -9.42 6.02
C LYS A 134 -8.31 -8.50 6.43
N PHE A 135 -9.56 -8.93 6.24
CA PHE A 135 -10.72 -8.19 6.72
C PHE A 135 -10.71 -8.05 8.25
N ASP A 136 -10.43 -9.12 8.97
CA ASP A 136 -10.38 -9.12 10.44
C ASP A 136 -9.25 -8.19 10.95
N ALA A 137 -8.08 -8.21 10.30
CA ALA A 137 -6.98 -7.28 10.58
C ALA A 137 -7.35 -5.83 10.31
N LEU A 138 -8.04 -5.55 9.19
CA LEU A 138 -8.54 -4.20 8.86
C LEU A 138 -9.53 -3.71 9.93
N SER A 139 -10.45 -4.56 10.37
CA SER A 139 -11.44 -4.26 11.41
C SER A 139 -10.79 -3.94 12.76
N ALA A 140 -9.62 -4.50 13.05
CA ALA A 140 -8.86 -4.22 14.27
C ALA A 140 -8.30 -2.78 14.33
N HIS A 141 -8.25 -2.07 13.19
CA HIS A 141 -7.84 -0.65 13.13
C HIS A 141 -8.99 0.30 13.51
N ALA A 142 -9.70 0.00 14.59
CA ALA A 142 -10.94 0.69 14.99
C ALA A 142 -10.81 2.22 15.18
N SER A 143 -9.59 2.73 15.41
CA SER A 143 -9.34 4.18 15.49
C SER A 143 -9.33 4.89 14.13
N GLN A 144 -9.20 4.14 13.04
CA GLN A 144 -9.10 4.67 11.67
C GLN A 144 -10.19 4.10 10.75
N ILE A 145 -10.61 2.87 10.99
CA ILE A 145 -11.60 2.14 10.19
C ILE A 145 -12.88 2.03 11.01
N THR A 146 -13.85 2.86 10.68
CA THR A 146 -15.18 2.86 11.31
C THR A 146 -16.16 1.98 10.53
N GLU A 147 -17.30 1.65 11.13
CA GLU A 147 -18.37 0.91 10.45
C GLU A 147 -18.89 1.61 9.19
N GLU A 148 -18.74 2.94 9.12
CA GLU A 148 -19.12 3.75 7.97
C GLU A 148 -18.10 3.72 6.83
N SER A 149 -16.90 3.19 7.07
CA SER A 149 -15.89 3.08 6.02
C SER A 149 -16.39 2.18 4.89
N HIS A 150 -15.97 2.48 3.67
CA HIS A 150 -16.35 1.71 2.48
C HIS A 150 -16.13 0.20 2.66
N TRP A 151 -15.02 -0.18 3.25
CA TRP A 151 -14.65 -1.59 3.46
C TRP A 151 -15.57 -2.29 4.46
N MET A 152 -15.97 -1.61 5.55
CA MET A 152 -16.86 -2.18 6.55
C MET A 152 -18.29 -2.27 6.03
N ARG A 153 -18.77 -1.25 5.30
CA ARG A 153 -20.11 -1.28 4.67
C ARG A 153 -20.27 -2.38 3.62
N MET A 154 -19.17 -2.82 3.00
CA MET A 154 -19.17 -3.95 2.08
C MET A 154 -19.44 -5.27 2.80
N GLY A 155 -19.17 -5.34 4.10
CA GLY A 155 -19.23 -6.54 4.90
C GLY A 155 -18.14 -7.55 4.57
N ARG A 156 -17.95 -8.52 5.45
CA ARG A 156 -16.87 -9.53 5.32
C ARG A 156 -16.95 -10.32 4.01
N GLU A 157 -18.14 -10.78 3.66
CA GLU A 157 -18.34 -11.58 2.43
C GLU A 157 -18.09 -10.75 1.16
N GLY A 158 -18.64 -9.52 1.10
CA GLY A 158 -18.42 -8.61 -0.01
C GLY A 158 -16.93 -8.25 -0.16
N PHE A 159 -16.23 -8.01 0.95
CA PHE A 159 -14.80 -7.80 0.96
C PHE A 159 -14.03 -9.02 0.39
N MET A 160 -14.33 -10.22 0.87
CA MET A 160 -13.68 -11.45 0.42
C MET A 160 -13.91 -11.74 -1.06
N ASN A 161 -15.09 -11.41 -1.59
CA ASN A 161 -15.41 -11.58 -3.00
C ASN A 161 -14.69 -10.55 -3.89
N THR A 162 -14.37 -9.38 -3.36
CA THR A 162 -13.73 -8.28 -4.09
C THR A 162 -12.22 -8.32 -3.97
N MET A 163 -11.70 -8.52 -2.75
CA MET A 163 -10.26 -8.45 -2.44
C MET A 163 -9.62 -9.84 -2.51
N ARG A 164 -9.39 -10.34 -3.72
CA ARG A 164 -8.86 -11.69 -3.94
C ARG A 164 -7.39 -11.69 -4.34
N THR A 165 -6.88 -10.58 -4.85
CA THR A 165 -5.52 -10.46 -5.35
C THR A 165 -4.87 -9.20 -4.81
N GLU A 166 -3.61 -9.28 -4.46
CA GLU A 166 -2.75 -8.13 -4.19
C GLU A 166 -1.72 -7.98 -5.32
N TRP A 167 -1.51 -6.76 -5.77
CA TRP A 167 -0.60 -6.46 -6.87
C TRP A 167 0.55 -5.59 -6.40
N PHE A 168 1.70 -5.80 -7.05
CA PHE A 168 2.92 -5.07 -6.69
C PHE A 168 3.73 -4.70 -7.93
N VAL A 169 4.41 -3.55 -7.82
CA VAL A 169 5.54 -3.17 -8.68
C VAL A 169 6.82 -3.66 -8.01
N ARG A 170 7.73 -4.24 -8.76
CA ARG A 170 9.06 -4.65 -8.27
C ARG A 170 10.04 -3.51 -8.44
N ALA A 171 10.51 -2.93 -7.32
CA ALA A 171 11.43 -1.80 -7.32
C ALA A 171 12.89 -2.22 -7.42
N THR A 172 13.26 -3.37 -6.83
CA THR A 172 14.59 -3.99 -6.99
C THR A 172 14.42 -5.43 -7.48
N ASN A 173 15.38 -5.93 -8.25
CA ASN A 173 15.29 -7.23 -8.89
C ASN A 173 16.61 -7.99 -8.84
N PRO A 174 17.12 -8.35 -7.65
CA PRO A 174 18.43 -8.99 -7.48
C PRO A 174 18.52 -10.37 -8.16
N HIS A 175 17.38 -11.00 -8.46
CA HIS A 175 17.31 -12.33 -9.07
C HIS A 175 16.98 -12.32 -10.57
N GLY A 176 16.85 -11.14 -11.20
CA GLY A 176 16.53 -11.04 -12.63
C GLY A 176 15.17 -11.63 -13.01
N LEU A 177 14.18 -11.60 -12.11
CA LEU A 177 12.84 -12.15 -12.38
C LEU A 177 12.17 -11.39 -13.52
N GLU A 178 11.57 -12.14 -14.46
CA GLU A 178 10.84 -11.58 -15.58
C GLU A 178 9.32 -11.78 -15.40
N GLY A 179 8.53 -10.91 -16.05
CA GLY A 179 7.08 -10.97 -16.04
C GLY A 179 6.44 -10.81 -14.66
N VAL A 180 5.18 -11.25 -14.56
CA VAL A 180 4.37 -11.17 -13.34
C VAL A 180 4.51 -12.45 -12.55
N VAL A 181 5.06 -12.37 -11.33
CA VAL A 181 5.19 -13.52 -10.42
C VAL A 181 3.95 -13.68 -9.53
N THR A 182 3.70 -14.91 -9.08
CA THR A 182 2.61 -15.25 -8.16
C THR A 182 3.11 -15.60 -6.75
N ASP A 183 4.40 -15.47 -6.51
CA ASP A 183 5.07 -15.65 -5.23
C ASP A 183 6.09 -14.52 -5.03
N LEU A 184 5.95 -13.75 -3.95
CA LEU A 184 6.88 -12.64 -3.66
C LEU A 184 8.31 -13.14 -3.34
N PHE A 185 8.45 -14.41 -2.96
CA PHE A 185 9.73 -15.07 -2.69
C PHE A 185 10.29 -15.82 -3.90
N ALA A 186 9.73 -15.62 -5.08
CA ALA A 186 10.31 -16.14 -6.32
C ALA A 186 11.78 -15.65 -6.42
N GLY A 187 12.70 -16.57 -6.79
CA GLY A 187 14.14 -16.31 -6.79
C GLY A 187 14.89 -16.65 -5.49
N TYR A 188 14.16 -16.86 -4.39
CA TYR A 188 14.73 -17.31 -3.08
C TYR A 188 14.44 -18.78 -2.78
N ARG A 189 13.74 -19.47 -3.67
CA ARG A 189 13.38 -20.90 -3.55
C ARG A 189 14.00 -21.72 -4.67
#